data_d1415f82ad84ac3eb10474700306cdf8
#
_entry.id   d1415f82ad84ac3eb10474700306cdf8
#
_cell.length_a   1.000
_cell.length_b   1.000
_cell.length_c   1.000
_cell.angle_alpha   90.00
_cell.angle_beta   90.00
_cell.angle_gamma   90.00
#
_symmetry.space_group_name_H-M   'P 1'
#
loop_
_entity.id
_entity.type
_entity.pdbx_description
1 polymer ?
#
loop_
_entity_poly.entity_id
_entity_poly.type
_entity_poly.pdbx_seq_one_letter_code
_entity_poly.pdbx_strand_id
1 'polypeptide(L)'
;MAEVLEKVTALIVRPAAVGHELLLFQHETAGIQIPAGTVEPGEAPRDAVLREAREETGLQAVAIQQELGFVDTQFPDDERLIVRATTVYARPTVESFDWARLRRGIRVRRERQSEGFTLITYQEWDQVENPTYVSYQITGWVPDETLTATGRRHFFLLSCAEATPERWTVVDETHRFSLFWAPLAALPAIVWRQAGWVAMLPGALRGES
;
A
#
# COMPACT_ATOMS: atom_id res chain seq x y z
N MET A 1 -7.16 23.16 3.78
CA MET A 1 -5.90 22.40 3.60
C MET A 1 -6.19 21.23 2.68
N ALA A 2 -5.29 20.89 1.75
CA ALA A 2 -5.47 19.71 0.92
C ALA A 2 -5.50 18.45 1.81
N GLU A 3 -6.40 17.52 1.53
CA GLU A 3 -6.49 16.25 2.25
C GLU A 3 -5.21 15.43 2.00
N VAL A 4 -4.64 14.83 3.05
CA VAL A 4 -3.48 13.94 2.94
C VAL A 4 -3.98 12.51 2.85
N LEU A 5 -3.52 11.73 1.88
CA LEU A 5 -3.80 10.30 1.85
C LEU A 5 -2.86 9.57 2.82
N GLU A 6 -3.42 8.99 3.86
CA GLU A 6 -2.64 8.23 4.84
C GLU A 6 -2.61 6.75 4.50
N LYS A 7 -1.43 6.15 4.67
CA LYS A 7 -1.15 4.73 4.47
C LYS A 7 -0.38 4.18 5.66
N VAL A 8 -0.45 2.86 5.85
CA VAL A 8 0.26 2.15 6.91
C VAL A 8 1.13 1.04 6.35
N THR A 9 2.18 0.68 7.08
CA THR A 9 3.06 -0.46 6.78
C THR A 9 3.29 -1.23 8.07
N ALA A 10 3.03 -2.53 8.03
CA ALA A 10 3.20 -3.47 9.14
C ALA A 10 4.53 -4.23 8.97
N LEU A 11 5.56 -3.83 9.70
CA LEU A 11 6.81 -4.59 9.80
C LEU A 11 6.62 -5.63 10.90
N ILE A 12 6.09 -6.81 10.54
CA ILE A 12 5.75 -7.88 11.48
C ILE A 12 6.97 -8.77 11.67
N VAL A 13 7.49 -8.82 12.89
CA VAL A 13 8.70 -9.60 13.21
C VAL A 13 8.42 -10.66 14.25
N ARG A 14 9.22 -11.74 14.21
CA ARG A 14 9.28 -12.76 15.25
C ARG A 14 10.73 -13.12 15.58
N PRO A 15 11.04 -13.60 16.81
CA PRO A 15 12.33 -14.20 17.10
C PRO A 15 12.53 -15.47 16.27
N ALA A 16 13.77 -15.72 15.84
CA ALA A 16 14.21 -16.94 15.20
C ALA A 16 15.33 -17.60 16.00
N ALA A 17 15.79 -18.79 15.59
CA ALA A 17 16.92 -19.46 16.23
C ALA A 17 18.19 -18.59 16.20
N VAL A 18 18.35 -17.79 15.14
CA VAL A 18 19.40 -16.77 15.03
C VAL A 18 18.74 -15.46 14.56
N GLY A 19 18.76 -14.42 15.41
CA GLY A 19 18.22 -13.11 15.10
C GLY A 19 16.70 -13.07 15.02
N HIS A 20 16.18 -12.39 13.99
CA HIS A 20 14.74 -12.17 13.77
C HIS A 20 14.36 -12.47 12.33
N GLU A 21 13.09 -12.79 12.13
CA GLU A 21 12.46 -12.96 10.83
C GLU A 21 11.40 -11.88 10.62
N LEU A 22 11.29 -11.42 9.36
CA LEU A 22 10.25 -10.50 8.89
C LEU A 22 9.21 -11.30 8.09
N LEU A 23 7.94 -11.03 8.34
CA LEU A 23 6.84 -11.57 7.55
C LEU A 23 6.75 -10.84 6.21
N LEU A 24 6.77 -11.61 5.15
CA LEU A 24 6.61 -11.16 3.77
C LEU A 24 5.52 -11.98 3.08
N PHE A 25 4.99 -11.45 2.00
CA PHE A 25 4.15 -12.24 1.10
C PHE A 25 4.59 -12.10 -0.36
N GLN A 26 4.40 -13.17 -1.12
CA GLN A 26 4.53 -13.17 -2.57
C GLN A 26 3.16 -12.89 -3.18
N HIS A 27 3.06 -11.80 -3.93
CA HIS A 27 1.91 -11.51 -4.79
C HIS A 27 2.11 -12.15 -6.16
N GLU A 28 1.05 -12.62 -6.81
CA GLU A 28 1.14 -13.34 -8.10
C GLU A 28 1.82 -12.53 -9.20
N THR A 29 1.55 -11.23 -9.27
CA THR A 29 2.06 -10.33 -10.33
C THR A 29 2.95 -9.20 -9.83
N ALA A 30 2.94 -8.93 -8.52
CA ALA A 30 3.55 -7.73 -7.94
C ALA A 30 4.80 -8.01 -7.08
N GLY A 31 5.33 -9.26 -7.11
CA GLY A 31 6.56 -9.62 -6.42
C GLY A 31 6.41 -9.80 -4.90
N ILE A 32 7.55 -9.82 -4.19
CA ILE A 32 7.59 -9.97 -2.72
C ILE A 32 7.36 -8.63 -2.06
N GLN A 33 6.43 -8.59 -1.09
CA GLN A 33 5.97 -7.38 -0.45
C GLN A 33 5.89 -7.49 1.07
N ILE A 34 5.89 -6.32 1.72
CA ILE A 34 5.62 -6.12 3.14
C ILE A 34 4.14 -5.76 3.28
N PRO A 35 3.39 -6.31 4.28
CA PRO A 35 2.00 -5.96 4.54
C PRO A 35 1.79 -4.46 4.71
N ALA A 36 0.84 -3.90 3.97
CA ALA A 36 0.64 -2.46 3.91
C ALA A 36 -0.70 -2.08 3.27
N GLY A 37 -1.37 -1.07 3.81
CA GLY A 37 -2.64 -0.63 3.27
C GLY A 37 -2.92 0.85 3.39
N THR A 38 -4.18 1.22 3.22
CA THR A 38 -4.66 2.60 3.23
C THR A 38 -5.53 2.82 4.47
N VAL A 39 -5.25 3.89 5.23
CA VAL A 39 -6.07 4.29 6.38
C VAL A 39 -7.46 4.69 5.90
N GLU A 40 -8.52 4.12 6.44
CA GLU A 40 -9.89 4.43 6.06
C GLU A 40 -10.34 5.80 6.61
N PRO A 41 -11.38 6.42 6.03
CA PRO A 41 -11.94 7.68 6.56
C PRO A 41 -12.38 7.55 8.01
N GLY A 42 -11.79 8.36 8.89
CA GLY A 42 -12.09 8.34 10.34
C GLY A 42 -11.37 7.27 11.14
N GLU A 43 -10.59 6.41 10.50
CA GLU A 43 -9.77 5.40 11.14
C GLU A 43 -8.45 6.00 11.66
N ALA A 44 -7.97 5.56 12.81
CA ALA A 44 -6.63 5.92 13.26
C ALA A 44 -5.56 5.03 12.59
N PRO A 45 -4.35 5.54 12.29
CA PRO A 45 -3.29 4.72 11.67
C PRO A 45 -2.93 3.46 12.45
N ARG A 46 -3.05 3.48 13.79
CA ARG A 46 -2.83 2.30 14.64
C ARG A 46 -3.87 1.20 14.43
N ASP A 47 -5.12 1.58 14.20
CA ASP A 47 -6.22 0.63 13.95
C ASP A 47 -6.10 0.09 12.52
N ALA A 48 -5.80 0.97 11.56
CA ALA A 48 -5.56 0.60 10.18
C ALA A 48 -4.44 -0.44 10.02
N VAL A 49 -3.29 -0.26 10.69
CA VAL A 49 -2.19 -1.21 10.56
C VAL A 49 -2.54 -2.58 11.12
N LEU A 50 -3.33 -2.66 12.19
CA LEU A 50 -3.79 -3.94 12.76
C LEU A 50 -4.85 -4.60 11.87
N ARG A 51 -5.76 -3.83 11.27
CA ARG A 51 -6.75 -4.32 10.30
C ARG A 51 -6.05 -4.90 9.08
N GLU A 52 -5.20 -4.12 8.40
CA GLU A 52 -4.45 -4.55 7.21
C GLU A 52 -3.56 -5.77 7.50
N ALA A 53 -2.87 -5.78 8.64
CA ALA A 53 -2.07 -6.94 9.04
C ALA A 53 -2.92 -8.21 9.14
N ARG A 54 -4.14 -8.15 9.69
CA ARG A 54 -5.04 -9.30 9.79
C ARG A 54 -5.61 -9.72 8.43
N GLU A 55 -6.03 -8.75 7.63
CA GLU A 55 -6.63 -8.97 6.31
C GLU A 55 -5.63 -9.62 5.34
N GLU A 56 -4.43 -9.04 5.21
CA GLU A 56 -3.42 -9.53 4.27
C GLU A 56 -2.68 -10.79 4.76
N THR A 57 -2.60 -11.02 6.08
CA THR A 57 -1.81 -12.14 6.61
C THR A 57 -2.62 -13.26 7.24
N GLY A 58 -3.87 -13.01 7.61
CA GLY A 58 -4.70 -13.94 8.35
C GLY A 58 -4.34 -14.05 9.85
N LEU A 59 -3.28 -13.38 10.30
CA LEU A 59 -2.83 -13.41 11.69
C LEU A 59 -3.81 -12.69 12.61
N GLN A 60 -4.14 -13.28 13.76
CA GLN A 60 -5.05 -12.68 14.75
C GLN A 60 -4.29 -12.12 15.97
N ALA A 61 -3.19 -12.77 16.35
CA ALA A 61 -2.40 -12.39 17.53
C ALA A 61 -1.21 -11.48 17.16
N VAL A 62 -1.48 -10.42 16.40
CA VAL A 62 -0.51 -9.35 16.11
C VAL A 62 -0.67 -8.20 17.08
N ALA A 63 0.45 -7.64 17.55
CA ALA A 63 0.46 -6.50 18.47
C ALA A 63 1.48 -5.46 18.04
N ILE A 64 1.10 -4.18 18.12
CA ILE A 64 2.03 -3.06 17.88
C ILE A 64 3.03 -3.01 19.04
N GLN A 65 4.30 -3.12 18.71
CA GLN A 65 5.41 -2.97 19.65
C GLN A 65 5.92 -1.53 19.67
N GLN A 66 5.97 -0.89 18.50
CA GLN A 66 6.50 0.45 18.36
C GLN A 66 5.92 1.15 17.12
N GLU A 67 5.66 2.45 17.26
CA GLU A 67 5.49 3.35 16.12
C GLU A 67 6.87 3.81 15.66
N LEU A 68 7.22 3.53 14.43
CA LEU A 68 8.55 3.82 13.87
C LEU A 68 8.61 5.23 13.22
N GLY A 69 7.48 5.94 13.22
CA GLY A 69 7.33 7.25 12.59
C GLY A 69 6.61 7.20 11.25
N PHE A 70 6.75 8.26 10.48
CA PHE A 70 6.10 8.38 9.17
C PHE A 70 7.02 9.05 8.14
N VAL A 71 6.67 8.88 6.88
CA VAL A 71 7.29 9.57 5.74
C VAL A 71 6.19 10.26 4.94
N ASP A 72 6.38 11.56 4.73
CA ASP A 72 5.54 12.36 3.83
C ASP A 72 6.10 12.30 2.42
N THR A 73 5.20 12.23 1.46
CA THR A 73 5.53 12.23 0.04
C THR A 73 4.71 13.32 -0.66
N GLN A 74 5.40 14.23 -1.32
CA GLN A 74 4.81 15.16 -2.27
C GLN A 74 4.96 14.56 -3.67
N PHE A 75 3.84 14.30 -4.33
CA PHE A 75 3.84 13.76 -5.68
C PHE A 75 4.12 14.86 -6.72
N PRO A 76 4.76 14.51 -7.84
CA PRO A 76 4.97 15.43 -8.96
C PRO A 76 3.66 16.04 -9.49
N ASP A 77 3.78 17.12 -10.25
CA ASP A 77 2.60 17.86 -10.77
C ASP A 77 1.70 17.02 -11.69
N ASP A 78 2.25 16.02 -12.33
CA ASP A 78 1.54 15.10 -13.21
C ASP A 78 0.99 13.86 -12.50
N GLU A 79 1.14 13.75 -11.17
CA GLU A 79 0.65 12.62 -10.40
C GLU A 79 -0.30 13.05 -9.28
N ARG A 80 -1.32 12.23 -9.01
CA ARG A 80 -2.27 12.42 -7.91
C ARG A 80 -2.65 11.09 -7.29
N LEU A 81 -3.12 11.18 -6.05
CA LEU A 81 -3.76 10.07 -5.33
C LEU A 81 -5.26 10.35 -5.23
N ILE A 82 -6.05 9.30 -5.38
CA ILE A 82 -7.49 9.34 -5.09
C ILE A 82 -7.66 9.29 -3.57
N VAL A 83 -8.18 10.38 -2.95
CA VAL A 83 -8.42 10.46 -1.50
C VAL A 83 -9.81 10.00 -1.09
N ARG A 84 -10.76 9.99 -2.02
CA ARG A 84 -12.13 9.49 -1.84
C ARG A 84 -12.52 8.67 -3.04
N ALA A 85 -13.20 7.53 -2.83
CA ALA A 85 -13.74 6.77 -3.95
C ALA A 85 -14.55 7.68 -4.87
N THR A 86 -14.29 7.63 -6.15
CA THR A 86 -14.84 8.58 -7.13
C THR A 86 -15.27 7.90 -8.41
N THR A 87 -16.21 8.52 -9.07
CA THR A 87 -16.65 8.14 -10.43
C THR A 87 -15.78 8.85 -11.46
N VAL A 88 -15.44 8.15 -12.53
CA VAL A 88 -14.72 8.68 -13.69
C VAL A 88 -15.73 9.02 -14.79
N TYR A 89 -15.82 10.28 -15.17
CA TYR A 89 -16.79 10.84 -16.13
C TYR A 89 -16.18 11.07 -17.51
N ALA A 90 -17.01 11.00 -18.54
CA ALA A 90 -16.60 11.29 -19.92
C ALA A 90 -16.34 12.79 -20.18
N ARG A 91 -16.99 13.68 -19.41
CA ARG A 91 -16.86 15.15 -19.48
C ARG A 91 -16.72 15.72 -18.06
N PRO A 92 -16.24 16.98 -17.90
CA PRO A 92 -16.06 17.61 -16.59
C PRO A 92 -17.40 18.05 -15.96
N THR A 93 -18.32 17.11 -15.79
CA THR A 93 -19.61 17.29 -15.11
C THR A 93 -20.12 15.96 -14.59
N VAL A 94 -20.79 15.97 -13.43
CA VAL A 94 -21.41 14.78 -12.83
C VAL A 94 -22.62 14.26 -13.61
N GLU A 95 -23.17 15.05 -14.50
CA GLU A 95 -24.29 14.67 -15.38
C GLU A 95 -23.83 13.89 -16.62
N SER A 96 -22.52 13.82 -16.84
CA SER A 96 -21.94 13.10 -17.96
C SER A 96 -22.01 11.59 -17.76
N PHE A 97 -21.86 10.87 -18.87
CA PHE A 97 -21.69 9.41 -18.82
C PHE A 97 -20.52 9.02 -17.92
N ASP A 98 -20.74 8.03 -17.06
CA ASP A 98 -19.74 7.48 -16.15
C ASP A 98 -19.08 6.22 -16.73
N TRP A 99 -17.75 6.18 -16.69
CA TRP A 99 -16.95 5.08 -17.24
C TRP A 99 -16.68 3.98 -16.20
N ALA A 100 -16.28 4.40 -15.00
CA ALA A 100 -15.84 3.51 -13.96
C ALA A 100 -15.85 4.19 -12.57
N ARG A 101 -15.61 3.40 -11.53
CA ARG A 101 -15.33 3.89 -10.19
C ARG A 101 -13.90 3.56 -9.82
N LEU A 102 -13.17 4.56 -9.29
CA LEU A 102 -11.85 4.38 -8.71
C LEU A 102 -11.96 4.41 -7.19
N ARG A 103 -11.33 3.44 -6.55
CA ARG A 103 -11.25 3.35 -5.09
C ARG A 103 -10.22 4.33 -4.54
N ARG A 104 -10.35 4.65 -3.24
CA ARG A 104 -9.37 5.40 -2.48
C ARG A 104 -7.99 4.72 -2.53
N GLY A 105 -6.91 5.50 -2.52
CA GLY A 105 -5.54 5.00 -2.49
C GLY A 105 -4.90 4.76 -3.86
N ILE A 106 -5.69 4.79 -4.94
CA ILE A 106 -5.19 4.64 -6.30
C ILE A 106 -4.35 5.87 -6.70
N ARG A 107 -3.22 5.61 -7.37
CA ARG A 107 -2.39 6.63 -8.02
C ARG A 107 -2.79 6.77 -9.46
N VAL A 108 -2.96 8.03 -9.90
CA VAL A 108 -3.37 8.38 -11.26
C VAL A 108 -2.45 9.43 -11.85
N ARG A 109 -2.30 9.44 -13.16
CA ARG A 109 -1.63 10.52 -13.86
C ARG A 109 -2.64 11.65 -14.10
N ARG A 110 -2.25 12.88 -13.75
CA ARG A 110 -3.00 14.10 -14.01
C ARG A 110 -2.66 14.59 -15.41
N GLU A 111 -3.68 14.84 -16.22
CA GLU A 111 -3.50 15.36 -17.58
C GLU A 111 -3.78 16.88 -17.65
N ARG A 112 -4.98 17.29 -17.29
CA ARG A 112 -5.42 18.70 -17.32
C ARG A 112 -6.59 18.95 -16.39
N GLN A 113 -6.88 20.22 -16.10
CA GLN A 113 -8.03 20.64 -15.29
C GLN A 113 -9.01 21.47 -16.09
N SER A 114 -10.29 21.38 -15.78
CA SER A 114 -11.38 22.18 -16.33
C SER A 114 -12.59 22.12 -15.39
N GLU A 115 -13.16 23.29 -15.06
CA GLU A 115 -14.47 23.40 -14.40
C GLU A 115 -14.61 22.64 -13.07
N GLY A 116 -13.53 22.61 -12.24
CA GLY A 116 -13.53 21.88 -10.97
C GLY A 116 -13.33 20.37 -11.11
N PHE A 117 -12.92 19.91 -12.30
CA PHE A 117 -12.57 18.54 -12.61
C PHE A 117 -11.13 18.43 -13.12
N THR A 118 -10.52 17.30 -12.83
CA THR A 118 -9.23 16.90 -13.41
C THR A 118 -9.42 15.71 -14.33
N LEU A 119 -8.92 15.83 -15.57
CA LEU A 119 -8.75 14.69 -16.47
C LEU A 119 -7.58 13.86 -15.97
N ILE A 120 -7.84 12.60 -15.69
CA ILE A 120 -6.83 11.65 -15.18
C ILE A 120 -6.71 10.44 -16.10
N THR A 121 -5.55 9.80 -16.05
CA THR A 121 -5.33 8.47 -16.62
C THR A 121 -4.89 7.52 -15.51
N TYR A 122 -5.62 6.41 -15.36
CA TYR A 122 -5.22 5.27 -14.56
C TYR A 122 -4.77 4.14 -15.47
N GLN A 123 -3.67 3.49 -15.11
CA GLN A 123 -3.13 2.35 -15.85
C GLN A 123 -2.74 1.23 -14.88
N GLU A 124 -3.08 0.00 -15.27
CA GLU A 124 -2.54 -1.23 -14.70
C GLU A 124 -1.66 -1.92 -15.74
N TRP A 125 -0.53 -2.38 -15.29
CA TRP A 125 0.40 -3.16 -16.11
C TRP A 125 0.23 -4.65 -15.78
N ASP A 126 0.61 -5.51 -16.71
CA ASP A 126 0.61 -6.97 -16.52
C ASP A 126 1.48 -7.40 -15.33
N GLN A 127 2.55 -6.65 -15.04
CA GLN A 127 3.44 -6.87 -13.89
C GLN A 127 3.94 -5.52 -13.34
N VAL A 128 4.24 -5.52 -12.04
CA VAL A 128 4.80 -4.32 -11.37
C VAL A 128 6.29 -4.14 -11.72
N GLU A 129 7.03 -5.24 -11.83
CA GLU A 129 8.44 -5.25 -12.21
C GLU A 129 8.58 -5.75 -13.65
N ASN A 130 9.34 -5.02 -14.47
CA ASN A 130 9.52 -5.30 -15.90
C ASN A 130 8.20 -5.44 -16.68
N PRO A 131 7.31 -4.43 -16.64
CA PRO A 131 6.02 -4.48 -17.31
C PRO A 131 6.22 -4.62 -18.83
N THR A 132 5.38 -5.44 -19.47
CA THR A 132 5.45 -5.70 -20.91
C THR A 132 4.30 -5.04 -21.68
N TYR A 133 3.12 -4.94 -21.07
CA TYR A 133 1.95 -4.27 -21.67
C TYR A 133 1.01 -3.69 -20.60
N VAL A 134 0.21 -2.72 -21.02
CA VAL A 134 -0.88 -2.17 -20.18
C VAL A 134 -2.05 -3.13 -20.24
N SER A 135 -2.38 -3.77 -19.12
CA SER A 135 -3.50 -4.71 -19.00
C SER A 135 -4.85 -4.01 -18.87
N TYR A 136 -4.84 -2.82 -18.27
CA TYR A 136 -6.05 -1.99 -18.12
C TYR A 136 -5.68 -0.51 -18.15
N GLN A 137 -6.49 0.30 -18.83
CA GLN A 137 -6.35 1.74 -18.84
C GLN A 137 -7.73 2.42 -18.89
N ILE A 138 -7.88 3.46 -18.10
CA ILE A 138 -9.02 4.37 -18.21
C ILE A 138 -8.56 5.81 -18.14
N THR A 139 -9.12 6.66 -19.02
CA THR A 139 -8.91 8.11 -19.02
C THR A 139 -10.27 8.78 -18.91
N GLY A 140 -10.42 9.71 -17.99
CA GLY A 140 -11.66 10.46 -17.80
C GLY A 140 -11.54 11.50 -16.69
N TRP A 141 -12.64 12.19 -16.44
CA TRP A 141 -12.72 13.31 -15.52
C TRP A 141 -13.16 12.86 -14.13
N VAL A 142 -12.47 13.37 -13.11
CA VAL A 142 -12.87 13.20 -11.70
C VAL A 142 -12.95 14.57 -11.03
N PRO A 143 -13.82 14.78 -10.03
CA PRO A 143 -13.87 16.02 -9.27
C PRO A 143 -12.52 16.32 -8.57
N ASP A 144 -12.07 17.57 -8.60
CA ASP A 144 -10.77 17.98 -8.04
C ASP A 144 -10.63 17.64 -6.55
N GLU A 145 -11.71 17.74 -5.78
CA GLU A 145 -11.73 17.44 -4.35
C GLU A 145 -11.50 15.96 -4.01
N THR A 146 -11.53 15.08 -5.00
CA THR A 146 -11.23 13.65 -4.84
C THR A 146 -9.75 13.32 -4.99
N LEU A 147 -8.93 14.35 -5.28
CA LEU A 147 -7.51 14.21 -5.58
C LEU A 147 -6.63 14.93 -4.56
N THR A 148 -5.46 14.35 -4.31
CA THR A 148 -4.37 15.01 -3.57
C THR A 148 -3.01 14.76 -4.21
N ALA A 149 -2.07 15.68 -3.99
CA ALA A 149 -0.66 15.51 -4.31
C ALA A 149 0.16 15.03 -3.10
N THR A 150 -0.46 14.86 -1.93
CA THR A 150 0.26 14.57 -0.70
C THR A 150 -0.15 13.23 -0.13
N GLY A 151 0.83 12.38 0.15
CA GLY A 151 0.66 11.12 0.87
C GLY A 151 1.49 11.10 2.15
N ARG A 152 1.01 10.38 3.18
CA ARG A 152 1.75 10.06 4.39
C ARG A 152 1.71 8.57 4.61
N ARG A 153 2.86 7.96 4.89
CA ARG A 153 2.96 6.55 5.25
C ARG A 153 3.50 6.40 6.65
N HIS A 154 2.72 5.79 7.52
CA HIS A 154 3.11 5.43 8.88
C HIS A 154 3.72 4.04 8.90
N PHE A 155 4.75 3.85 9.71
CA PHE A 155 5.46 2.59 9.87
C PHE A 155 5.32 2.09 11.30
N PHE A 156 5.01 0.80 11.43
CA PHE A 156 4.82 0.16 12.73
C PHE A 156 5.61 -1.14 12.79
N LEU A 157 6.29 -1.33 13.91
CA LEU A 157 6.85 -2.60 14.31
C LEU A 157 5.76 -3.40 15.02
N LEU A 158 5.44 -4.57 14.50
CA LEU A 158 4.50 -5.51 15.11
C LEU A 158 5.22 -6.81 15.49
N SER A 159 4.75 -7.43 16.57
CA SER A 159 5.08 -8.82 16.91
C SER A 159 3.93 -9.75 16.54
N CYS A 160 4.28 -11.02 16.28
CA CYS A 160 3.33 -12.11 16.13
C CYS A 160 3.54 -13.12 17.26
N ALA A 161 2.49 -13.37 18.05
CA ALA A 161 2.54 -14.30 19.18
C ALA A 161 1.98 -15.69 18.84
N GLU A 162 1.36 -15.87 17.68
CA GLU A 162 0.79 -17.16 17.27
C GLU A 162 1.81 -18.02 16.50
N ALA A 163 1.68 -19.33 16.68
CA ALA A 163 2.43 -20.29 15.88
C ALA A 163 1.88 -20.31 14.46
N THR A 164 2.76 -20.12 13.48
CA THR A 164 2.39 -20.13 12.06
C THR A 164 3.15 -21.24 11.34
N PRO A 165 2.61 -21.79 10.24
CA PRO A 165 3.41 -22.56 9.29
C PRO A 165 4.58 -21.71 8.77
N GLU A 166 5.59 -22.35 8.19
CA GLU A 166 6.67 -21.63 7.49
C GLU A 166 6.14 -20.88 6.25
N ARG A 167 5.11 -21.45 5.63
CA ARG A 167 4.38 -20.86 4.48
C ARG A 167 2.90 -21.14 4.60
N TRP A 168 2.08 -20.14 4.26
CA TRP A 168 0.62 -20.29 4.14
C TRP A 168 0.06 -19.35 3.09
N THR A 169 -1.21 -19.50 2.76
CA THR A 169 -1.88 -18.68 1.76
C THR A 169 -3.09 -18.01 2.37
N VAL A 170 -3.26 -16.73 2.10
CA VAL A 170 -4.48 -15.96 2.35
C VAL A 170 -5.07 -15.58 1.01
N VAL A 171 -6.39 -15.68 0.91
CA VAL A 171 -7.14 -15.24 -0.27
C VAL A 171 -8.05 -14.11 0.19
N ASP A 172 -7.86 -12.93 -0.40
CA ASP A 172 -8.72 -11.79 -0.23
C ASP A 172 -9.40 -11.48 -1.56
N GLU A 173 -10.74 -11.44 -1.56
CA GLU A 173 -11.64 -11.18 -2.70
C GLU A 173 -11.10 -11.60 -4.08
N THR A 174 -10.02 -10.98 -4.54
CA THR A 174 -9.46 -11.15 -5.89
C THR A 174 -7.98 -11.52 -5.91
N HIS A 175 -7.30 -11.52 -4.77
CA HIS A 175 -5.86 -11.75 -4.71
C HIS A 175 -5.49 -12.92 -3.82
N ARG A 176 -4.45 -13.62 -4.22
CA ARG A 176 -3.83 -14.70 -3.44
C ARG A 176 -2.47 -14.23 -2.95
N PHE A 177 -2.29 -14.24 -1.63
CA PHE A 177 -1.03 -13.91 -0.97
C PHE A 177 -0.38 -15.18 -0.44
N SER A 178 0.83 -15.48 -0.87
CA SER A 178 1.63 -16.58 -0.32
C SER A 178 2.60 -16.02 0.71
N LEU A 179 2.30 -16.21 1.99
CA LEU A 179 3.05 -15.66 3.11
C LEU A 179 4.19 -16.58 3.51
N PHE A 180 5.27 -15.98 4.00
CA PHE A 180 6.43 -16.67 4.51
C PHE A 180 7.27 -15.78 5.43
N TRP A 181 8.04 -16.41 6.30
CA TRP A 181 9.02 -15.73 7.15
C TRP A 181 10.39 -15.70 6.47
N ALA A 182 11.07 -14.57 6.52
CA ALA A 182 12.39 -14.38 5.94
C ALA A 182 13.37 -13.83 7.00
N PRO A 183 14.57 -14.43 7.18
CA PRO A 183 15.57 -13.89 8.08
C PRO A 183 15.92 -12.44 7.74
N LEU A 184 15.89 -11.53 8.72
CA LEU A 184 16.26 -10.13 8.50
C LEU A 184 17.69 -9.97 7.96
N ALA A 185 18.59 -10.89 8.31
CA ALA A 185 19.97 -10.89 7.82
C ALA A 185 20.13 -11.34 6.35
N ALA A 186 19.08 -11.93 5.75
CA ALA A 186 19.10 -12.48 4.40
C ALA A 186 17.75 -12.34 3.70
N LEU A 187 17.23 -11.12 3.62
CA LEU A 187 15.95 -10.84 2.99
C LEU A 187 16.03 -11.11 1.47
N PRO A 188 14.96 -11.67 0.88
CA PRO A 188 14.84 -11.76 -0.57
C PRO A 188 14.69 -10.35 -1.18
N ALA A 189 14.75 -10.26 -2.50
CA ALA A 189 14.47 -9.03 -3.21
C ALA A 189 12.98 -8.64 -2.98
N ILE A 190 12.76 -7.58 -2.22
CA ILE A 190 11.45 -6.95 -2.02
C ILE A 190 11.23 -5.96 -3.15
N VAL A 191 9.99 -5.82 -3.63
CA VAL A 191 9.65 -4.85 -4.69
C VAL A 191 10.28 -3.48 -4.41
N TRP A 192 10.87 -2.88 -5.43
CA TRP A 192 11.73 -1.70 -5.28
C TRP A 192 11.06 -0.55 -4.50
N ARG A 193 9.73 -0.39 -4.60
CA ARG A 193 8.97 0.65 -3.88
C ARG A 193 8.94 0.44 -2.37
N GLN A 194 9.17 -0.79 -1.90
CA GLN A 194 9.12 -1.17 -0.49
C GLN A 194 10.50 -1.55 0.07
N ALA A 195 11.50 -1.75 -0.78
CA ALA A 195 12.83 -2.21 -0.35
C ALA A 195 13.46 -1.33 0.73
N GLY A 196 13.25 0.00 0.66
CA GLY A 196 13.72 0.96 1.66
C GLY A 196 12.97 0.94 2.99
N TRP A 197 11.80 0.30 3.08
CA TRP A 197 10.99 0.34 4.30
C TRP A 197 11.60 -0.45 5.46
N VAL A 198 12.39 -1.48 5.16
CA VAL A 198 13.10 -2.27 6.17
C VAL A 198 14.08 -1.41 6.98
N ALA A 199 14.60 -0.33 6.39
CA ALA A 199 15.47 0.61 7.10
C ALA A 199 14.78 1.36 8.25
N MET A 200 13.45 1.36 8.29
CA MET A 200 12.69 1.90 9.42
C MET A 200 12.78 1.03 10.69
N LEU A 201 13.13 -0.25 10.57
CA LEU A 201 13.33 -1.12 11.72
C LEU A 201 14.51 -0.64 12.58
N PRO A 202 14.43 -0.76 13.92
CA PRO A 202 15.56 -0.50 14.82
C PRO A 202 16.82 -1.28 14.41
N GLY A 203 17.98 -0.64 14.46
CA GLY A 203 19.28 -1.25 14.09
C GLY A 203 19.56 -2.55 14.84
N ALA A 204 19.19 -2.61 16.12
CA ALA A 204 19.34 -3.83 16.93
C ALA A 204 18.61 -5.06 16.35
N LEU A 205 17.47 -4.88 15.67
CA LEU A 205 16.76 -5.99 15.00
C LEU A 205 17.44 -6.39 13.68
N ARG A 206 18.13 -5.43 13.03
CA ARG A 206 18.86 -5.65 11.77
C ARG A 206 20.28 -6.17 11.98
N GLY A 207 20.72 -6.33 13.24
CA GLY A 207 22.08 -6.78 13.58
C GLY A 207 23.13 -5.67 13.42
N GLU A 208 22.71 -4.42 13.39
CA GLU A 208 23.59 -3.25 13.40
C GLU A 208 23.90 -2.88 14.85
N SER A 209 25.18 -2.91 15.23
CA SER A 209 25.68 -2.55 16.55
C SER A 209 26.07 -1.09 16.64
#